data_88769dbdde6710486ff4dae92ec63768
#
_entry.id   88769dbdde6710486ff4dae92ec63768
#
_cell.length_a   1.000
_cell.length_b   1.000
_cell.length_c   1.000
_cell.angle_alpha   90.00
_cell.angle_beta   90.00
_cell.angle_gamma   90.00
#
_symmetry.space_group_name_H-M   'P 1'
#
loop_
_entity.id
_entity.type
_entity.pdbx_description
1 polymer ?
#
loop_
_entity_poly.entity_id
_entity_poly.type
_entity_poly.pdbx_seq_one_letter_code
_entity_poly.pdbx_strand_id
1 'polypeptide(L)'
;MTKLKKWAFYLCVLGLIVISMMGVNTTQAKAAIEPGHEIKFNIKPEIFNESTIVQAFQATKKDDVKVYFYDTLDQLFLRHDYIHRLRVYKGSNKMDITYKKRFLNTPLSEAMAETMNHGFTGSESNYKFELDIKGDHRTFTISRKESLKTSAEVSYDSVATNVAKKLILENAPKKIVNWNSEAWYKNTLSQVVVYGPANATTYKGSFLGHEADIEVWQYKGDIMVELSTKVDDAAQAATIEKQWYEQLLSTGYLSGDQRGKTAFVMDK
;
A
#
# COMPACT_ATOMS: atom_id res chain seq x y z
N MET A 1 -61.54 42.04 17.29
CA MET A 1 -60.51 40.98 17.57
C MET A 1 -59.93 41.27 18.92
N THR A 2 -60.20 40.39 19.88
CA THR A 2 -59.87 40.59 21.32
C THR A 2 -58.35 40.48 21.52
N LYS A 3 -57.84 41.19 22.52
CA LYS A 3 -56.38 41.20 22.88
C LYS A 3 -55.78 39.82 23.01
N LEU A 4 -56.57 38.84 23.37
CA LEU A 4 -56.12 37.41 23.47
C LEU A 4 -55.65 36.78 22.17
N LYS A 5 -56.26 37.13 21.01
CA LYS A 5 -55.89 36.61 19.72
C LYS A 5 -54.55 37.14 19.21
N LYS A 6 -54.19 38.36 19.63
CA LYS A 6 -52.90 38.97 19.29
C LYS A 6 -51.73 38.28 20.03
N TRP A 7 -51.94 37.91 21.29
CA TRP A 7 -50.91 37.23 22.08
C TRP A 7 -50.63 35.81 21.59
N ALA A 8 -51.64 35.07 21.17
CA ALA A 8 -51.47 33.74 20.60
C ALA A 8 -50.69 33.79 19.26
N PHE A 9 -50.89 34.85 18.47
CA PHE A 9 -50.14 35.02 17.21
C PHE A 9 -48.64 35.32 17.43
N TYR A 10 -48.30 36.14 18.43
CA TYR A 10 -46.93 36.44 18.82
C TYR A 10 -46.21 35.23 19.42
N LEU A 11 -46.86 34.40 20.19
CA LEU A 11 -46.31 33.16 20.73
C LEU A 11 -46.03 32.13 19.63
N CYS A 12 -46.86 31.98 18.62
CA CYS A 12 -46.63 31.10 17.49
C CYS A 12 -45.46 31.59 16.59
N VAL A 13 -45.33 32.91 16.39
CA VAL A 13 -44.23 33.50 15.58
C VAL A 13 -42.89 33.36 16.32
N LEU A 14 -42.85 33.55 17.64
CA LEU A 14 -41.66 33.33 18.46
C LEU A 14 -41.27 31.85 18.52
N GLY A 15 -42.20 30.92 18.56
CA GLY A 15 -41.95 29.48 18.50
C GLY A 15 -41.35 29.06 17.16
N LEU A 16 -41.77 29.62 16.04
CA LEU A 16 -41.24 29.34 14.70
C LEU A 16 -39.84 29.92 14.49
N ILE A 17 -39.52 31.07 15.09
CA ILE A 17 -38.16 31.66 15.02
C ILE A 17 -37.15 30.86 15.86
N VAL A 18 -37.57 30.31 17.01
CA VAL A 18 -36.69 29.49 17.85
C VAL A 18 -36.38 28.14 17.18
N ILE A 19 -37.33 27.54 16.44
CA ILE A 19 -37.10 26.28 15.70
C ILE A 19 -36.18 26.51 14.48
N SER A 20 -36.22 27.71 13.88
CA SER A 20 -35.32 28.02 12.75
C SER A 20 -33.88 28.36 13.18
N MET A 21 -33.62 28.58 14.48
CA MET A 21 -32.26 28.78 15.01
C MET A 21 -31.60 27.53 15.60
N MET A 22 -32.31 26.42 15.71
CA MET A 22 -31.64 25.14 15.84
C MET A 22 -31.03 24.79 14.48
N GLY A 23 -29.91 25.42 14.17
CA GLY A 23 -29.05 25.02 13.05
C GLY A 23 -28.79 23.53 13.24
N VAL A 24 -29.36 22.73 12.34
CA VAL A 24 -28.93 21.35 12.17
C VAL A 24 -27.44 21.47 11.84
N ASN A 25 -26.58 21.32 12.85
CA ASN A 25 -25.19 20.98 12.62
C ASN A 25 -25.22 19.63 11.95
N THR A 26 -25.43 19.62 10.63
CA THR A 26 -25.01 18.51 9.81
C THR A 26 -23.50 18.47 9.97
N THR A 27 -23.01 17.76 10.96
CA THR A 27 -21.67 17.21 10.93
C THR A 27 -21.64 16.44 9.61
N GLN A 28 -21.05 17.06 8.58
CA GLN A 28 -20.69 16.33 7.37
C GLN A 28 -19.93 15.12 7.90
N ALA A 29 -20.51 13.93 7.77
CA ALA A 29 -19.83 12.70 8.08
C ALA A 29 -18.51 12.76 7.28
N LYS A 30 -17.39 12.87 7.99
CA LYS A 30 -16.08 12.88 7.37
C LYS A 30 -16.02 11.57 6.58
N ALA A 31 -15.79 11.64 5.27
CA ALA A 31 -15.73 10.45 4.45
C ALA A 31 -14.79 9.45 5.14
N ALA A 32 -15.28 8.25 5.40
CA ALA A 32 -14.47 7.21 6.00
C ALA A 32 -13.43 6.76 4.95
N ILE A 33 -12.23 6.41 5.41
CA ILE A 33 -11.26 5.77 4.53
C ILE A 33 -11.80 4.39 4.17
N GLU A 34 -11.98 4.13 2.88
CA GLU A 34 -12.37 2.81 2.37
C GLU A 34 -11.13 2.19 1.72
N PRO A 35 -10.47 1.21 2.37
CA PRO A 35 -9.29 0.58 1.82
C PRO A 35 -9.65 -0.42 0.74
N GLY A 36 -8.90 -0.45 -0.36
CA GLY A 36 -8.87 -1.60 -1.25
C GLY A 36 -8.23 -2.81 -0.56
N HIS A 37 -8.43 -3.99 -1.13
CA HIS A 37 -7.93 -5.25 -0.57
C HIS A 37 -6.91 -5.86 -1.54
N GLU A 38 -5.71 -6.16 -1.07
CA GLU A 38 -4.68 -6.84 -1.84
C GLU A 38 -4.42 -8.23 -1.24
N ILE A 39 -4.90 -9.28 -1.92
CA ILE A 39 -4.74 -10.67 -1.51
C ILE A 39 -3.44 -11.20 -2.10
N LYS A 40 -2.58 -11.82 -1.27
CA LYS A 40 -1.24 -12.26 -1.64
C LYS A 40 -0.96 -13.67 -1.13
N PHE A 41 -0.37 -14.48 -1.99
CA PHE A 41 0.17 -15.79 -1.62
C PHE A 41 1.55 -15.97 -2.19
N ASN A 42 2.49 -16.49 -1.41
CA ASN A 42 3.71 -17.03 -1.99
C ASN A 42 3.42 -18.46 -2.47
N ILE A 43 3.83 -18.73 -3.70
CA ILE A 43 3.73 -20.04 -4.35
C ILE A 43 5.11 -20.65 -4.53
N LYS A 44 5.20 -21.95 -4.66
CA LYS A 44 6.45 -22.71 -4.67
C LYS A 44 7.34 -22.35 -5.84
N PRO A 45 8.52 -21.74 -5.64
CA PRO A 45 9.41 -21.32 -6.72
C PRO A 45 9.99 -22.51 -7.49
N GLU A 46 10.07 -23.70 -6.90
CA GLU A 46 10.53 -24.92 -7.58
C GLU A 46 9.55 -25.43 -8.63
N ILE A 47 8.26 -25.02 -8.55
CA ILE A 47 7.20 -25.36 -9.52
C ILE A 47 7.06 -24.28 -10.57
N PHE A 48 7.16 -23.02 -10.16
CA PHE A 48 6.80 -21.86 -10.97
C PHE A 48 8.03 -21.14 -11.52
N ASN A 49 8.55 -21.61 -12.64
CA ASN A 49 9.48 -20.88 -13.53
C ASN A 49 8.70 -20.08 -14.59
N GLU A 50 9.41 -19.36 -15.45
CA GLU A 50 8.78 -18.51 -16.48
C GLU A 50 7.75 -19.24 -17.34
N SER A 51 8.09 -20.44 -17.86
CA SER A 51 7.21 -21.20 -18.75
C SER A 51 5.96 -21.72 -18.02
N THR A 52 6.14 -22.22 -16.80
CA THR A 52 5.00 -22.73 -15.99
C THR A 52 4.10 -21.60 -15.51
N ILE A 53 4.62 -20.42 -15.22
CA ILE A 53 3.81 -19.22 -14.90
C ILE A 53 2.94 -18.85 -16.10
N VAL A 54 3.52 -18.75 -17.29
CA VAL A 54 2.78 -18.41 -18.51
C VAL A 54 1.64 -19.39 -18.76
N GLN A 55 1.88 -20.69 -18.59
CA GLN A 55 0.87 -21.72 -18.81
C GLN A 55 -0.20 -21.77 -17.71
N ALA A 56 0.22 -21.80 -16.44
CA ALA A 56 -0.70 -21.99 -15.31
C ALA A 56 -1.63 -20.79 -15.08
N PHE A 57 -1.15 -19.60 -15.35
CA PHE A 57 -1.89 -18.37 -15.10
C PHE A 57 -2.32 -17.64 -16.38
N GLN A 58 -2.10 -18.22 -17.57
CA GLN A 58 -2.30 -17.56 -18.86
C GLN A 58 -1.63 -16.18 -18.89
N ALA A 59 -0.43 -16.12 -18.31
CA ALA A 59 0.21 -14.88 -17.97
C ALA A 59 1.07 -14.34 -19.12
N THR A 60 1.16 -13.01 -19.16
CA THR A 60 2.04 -12.27 -20.07
C THR A 60 3.08 -11.53 -19.24
N LYS A 61 4.35 -11.69 -19.60
CA LYS A 61 5.45 -10.93 -19.00
C LYS A 61 5.25 -9.43 -19.25
N LYS A 62 5.48 -8.62 -18.22
CA LYS A 62 5.38 -7.16 -18.26
C LYS A 62 6.74 -6.49 -18.15
N ASP A 63 7.38 -6.60 -17.01
CA ASP A 63 8.60 -5.87 -16.73
C ASP A 63 9.68 -6.75 -16.08
N ASP A 64 10.94 -6.46 -16.38
CA ASP A 64 12.09 -6.81 -15.55
C ASP A 64 12.49 -5.57 -14.76
N VAL A 65 12.63 -5.71 -13.44
CA VAL A 65 12.79 -4.60 -12.52
C VAL A 65 13.92 -4.89 -11.53
N LYS A 66 14.80 -3.93 -11.32
CA LYS A 66 15.70 -3.94 -10.15
C LYS A 66 15.05 -3.17 -9.01
N VAL A 67 15.02 -3.79 -7.84
CA VAL A 67 14.35 -3.28 -6.65
C VAL A 67 15.35 -3.06 -5.53
N TYR A 68 15.33 -1.87 -4.97
CA TYR A 68 16.18 -1.45 -3.87
C TYR A 68 15.33 -0.97 -2.72
N PHE A 69 15.71 -1.33 -1.48
CA PHE A 69 15.12 -0.77 -0.27
C PHE A 69 16.14 0.13 0.44
N TYR A 70 15.63 1.12 1.14
CA TYR A 70 16.44 2.11 1.85
C TYR A 70 16.01 2.18 3.32
N ASP A 71 16.91 1.77 4.20
CA ASP A 71 16.72 1.81 5.64
C ASP A 71 18.09 1.96 6.34
N THR A 72 18.10 2.27 7.61
CA THR A 72 19.33 2.24 8.41
C THR A 72 19.82 0.79 8.60
N LEU A 73 21.08 0.59 8.98
CA LEU A 73 21.62 -0.75 9.24
C LEU A 73 20.82 -1.53 10.29
N ASP A 74 20.26 -0.84 11.26
CA ASP A 74 19.40 -1.41 12.30
C ASP A 74 17.92 -1.40 11.95
N GLN A 75 17.59 -1.12 10.67
CA GLN A 75 16.23 -1.12 10.11
C GLN A 75 15.25 -0.21 10.87
N LEU A 76 15.69 1.00 11.21
CA LEU A 76 14.91 1.92 12.02
C LEU A 76 13.59 2.33 11.36
N PHE A 77 13.58 2.55 10.04
CA PHE A 77 12.34 2.81 9.32
C PHE A 77 11.39 1.62 9.35
N LEU A 78 11.90 0.40 9.10
CA LEU A 78 11.08 -0.82 9.11
C LEU A 78 10.48 -1.09 10.49
N ARG A 79 11.25 -0.85 11.57
CA ARG A 79 10.78 -0.95 12.96
C ARG A 79 9.71 0.08 13.34
N HIS A 80 9.67 1.20 12.63
CA HIS A 80 8.63 2.22 12.73
C HIS A 80 7.58 2.09 11.62
N ASP A 81 7.53 0.94 10.95
CA ASP A 81 6.54 0.62 9.92
C ASP A 81 6.59 1.47 8.65
N TYR A 82 7.77 2.00 8.30
CA TYR A 82 8.00 2.64 7.02
C TYR A 82 8.71 1.71 6.04
N ILE A 83 8.41 1.87 4.76
CA ILE A 83 9.16 1.25 3.67
C ILE A 83 9.46 2.31 2.61
N HIS A 84 10.74 2.38 2.22
CA HIS A 84 11.21 3.16 1.08
C HIS A 84 11.76 2.21 0.04
N ARG A 85 11.16 2.20 -1.14
CA ARG A 85 11.52 1.28 -2.22
C ARG A 85 11.70 2.04 -3.52
N LEU A 86 12.86 1.89 -4.15
CA LEU A 86 13.14 2.32 -5.52
C LEU A 86 13.02 1.13 -6.46
N ARG A 87 12.33 1.32 -7.58
CA ARG A 87 12.27 0.37 -8.69
C ARG A 87 12.77 1.02 -9.97
N VAL A 88 13.64 0.32 -10.70
CA VAL A 88 14.16 0.76 -12.00
C VAL A 88 13.85 -0.31 -13.03
N TYR A 89 13.19 0.09 -14.11
CA TYR A 89 12.63 -0.79 -15.12
C TYR A 89 13.59 -0.99 -16.27
N LYS A 90 13.80 -2.24 -16.71
CA LYS A 90 14.67 -2.61 -17.82
C LYS A 90 14.10 -2.09 -19.15
N GLY A 91 14.98 -1.60 -20.02
CA GLY A 91 14.60 -1.20 -21.38
C GLY A 91 13.68 0.03 -21.44
N SER A 92 13.58 0.78 -20.35
CA SER A 92 12.78 2.00 -20.30
C SER A 92 13.50 3.11 -19.52
N ASN A 93 13.08 4.35 -19.72
CA ASN A 93 13.54 5.49 -18.93
C ASN A 93 12.70 5.71 -17.64
N LYS A 94 12.04 4.66 -17.17
CA LYS A 94 11.11 4.73 -16.04
C LYS A 94 11.74 4.20 -14.76
N MET A 95 11.53 4.92 -13.69
CA MET A 95 11.73 4.44 -12.32
C MET A 95 10.58 4.93 -11.42
N ASP A 96 10.40 4.31 -10.27
CA ASP A 96 9.49 4.82 -9.25
C ASP A 96 10.04 4.65 -7.83
N ILE A 97 9.62 5.56 -6.96
CA ILE A 97 9.87 5.48 -5.54
C ILE A 97 8.53 5.23 -4.86
N THR A 98 8.46 4.20 -4.03
CA THR A 98 7.29 3.91 -3.18
C THR A 98 7.63 4.27 -1.74
N TYR A 99 6.78 5.10 -1.15
CA TYR A 99 6.74 5.40 0.27
C TYR A 99 5.54 4.67 0.85
N LYS A 100 5.76 3.84 1.87
CA LYS A 100 4.66 3.09 2.52
C LYS A 100 4.76 3.26 4.04
N LYS A 101 3.62 3.54 4.70
CA LYS A 101 3.42 3.41 6.13
C LYS A 101 2.50 2.21 6.34
N ARG A 102 2.85 1.34 7.28
CA ARG A 102 2.09 0.12 7.62
C ARG A 102 1.54 0.24 9.03
N PHE A 103 0.54 -0.57 9.32
CA PHE A 103 -0.06 -0.72 10.65
C PHE A 103 -0.07 -2.21 11.01
N LEU A 104 1.10 -2.69 11.44
CA LEU A 104 1.27 -4.08 11.83
C LEU A 104 0.55 -4.35 13.17
N ASN A 105 -0.22 -5.45 13.24
CA ASN A 105 -0.91 -5.88 14.45
C ASN A 105 -1.86 -4.81 15.05
N THR A 106 -2.30 -3.86 14.24
CA THR A 106 -3.24 -2.81 14.64
C THR A 106 -4.62 -3.13 14.04
N PRO A 107 -5.70 -3.13 14.83
CA PRO A 107 -7.05 -3.28 14.30
C PRO A 107 -7.35 -2.25 13.21
N LEU A 108 -8.04 -2.66 12.15
CA LEU A 108 -8.29 -1.81 10.97
C LEU A 108 -8.95 -0.47 11.36
N SER A 109 -9.92 -0.50 12.26
CA SER A 109 -10.62 0.71 12.73
C SER A 109 -9.68 1.70 13.44
N GLU A 110 -8.73 1.20 14.22
CA GLU A 110 -7.74 2.02 14.92
C GLU A 110 -6.73 2.61 13.93
N ALA A 111 -6.23 1.79 12.99
CA ALA A 111 -5.32 2.24 11.94
C ALA A 111 -5.94 3.33 11.06
N MET A 112 -7.21 3.19 10.70
CA MET A 112 -7.95 4.21 9.96
C MET A 112 -8.16 5.49 10.78
N ALA A 113 -8.51 5.37 12.06
CA ALA A 113 -8.68 6.52 12.95
C ALA A 113 -7.36 7.29 13.12
N GLU A 114 -6.25 6.58 13.34
CA GLU A 114 -4.92 7.19 13.41
C GLU A 114 -4.57 7.91 12.09
N THR A 115 -4.86 7.27 10.96
CA THR A 115 -4.64 7.86 9.63
C THR A 115 -5.40 9.17 9.45
N MET A 116 -6.66 9.21 9.86
CA MET A 116 -7.46 10.43 9.81
C MET A 116 -6.92 11.52 10.76
N ASN A 117 -6.41 11.14 11.93
CA ASN A 117 -5.77 12.07 12.87
C ASN A 117 -4.50 12.71 12.30
N HIS A 118 -3.80 11.99 11.39
CA HIS A 118 -2.66 12.53 10.62
C HIS A 118 -3.08 13.32 9.37
N GLY A 119 -4.36 13.71 9.26
CA GLY A 119 -4.86 14.62 8.24
C GLY A 119 -5.20 13.96 6.90
N PHE A 120 -5.31 12.63 6.85
CA PHE A 120 -5.86 11.95 5.68
C PHE A 120 -7.39 11.97 5.72
N THR A 121 -8.00 12.02 4.55
CA THR A 121 -9.45 12.06 4.39
C THR A 121 -10.02 10.85 3.64
N GLY A 122 -9.14 10.04 3.04
CA GLY A 122 -9.51 8.94 2.15
C GLY A 122 -9.77 9.37 0.70
N SER A 123 -9.81 10.67 0.42
CA SER A 123 -10.04 11.21 -0.95
C SER A 123 -8.76 11.58 -1.70
N GLU A 124 -7.60 11.32 -1.13
CA GLU A 124 -6.31 11.64 -1.74
C GLU A 124 -6.03 10.73 -2.94
N SER A 125 -6.14 11.26 -4.15
CA SER A 125 -5.97 10.52 -5.41
C SER A 125 -4.53 10.02 -5.65
N ASN A 126 -3.54 10.59 -4.96
CA ASN A 126 -2.14 10.22 -5.08
C ASN A 126 -1.63 9.30 -3.96
N TYR A 127 -2.53 8.88 -3.06
CA TYR A 127 -2.28 7.85 -2.07
C TYR A 127 -3.15 6.63 -2.32
N LYS A 128 -2.68 5.48 -1.87
CA LYS A 128 -3.45 4.25 -1.81
C LYS A 128 -3.61 3.83 -0.36
N PHE A 129 -4.82 3.48 -0.01
CA PHE A 129 -5.20 2.89 1.27
C PHE A 129 -5.55 1.45 0.98
N GLU A 130 -4.77 0.51 1.47
CA GLU A 130 -4.93 -0.91 1.13
C GLU A 130 -4.88 -1.76 2.40
N LEU A 131 -5.71 -2.77 2.49
CA LEU A 131 -5.59 -3.87 3.43
C LEU A 131 -4.82 -4.99 2.74
N ASP A 132 -3.56 -5.15 3.10
CA ASP A 132 -2.72 -6.26 2.65
C ASP A 132 -3.13 -7.54 3.39
N ILE A 133 -3.56 -8.56 2.65
CA ILE A 133 -4.04 -9.86 3.14
C ILE A 133 -3.03 -10.91 2.72
N LYS A 134 -2.31 -11.52 3.69
CA LYS A 134 -1.31 -12.55 3.43
C LYS A 134 -1.28 -13.59 4.54
N GLY A 135 -1.75 -14.80 4.26
CA GLY A 135 -2.01 -15.80 5.29
C GLY A 135 -2.97 -15.25 6.36
N ASP A 136 -2.64 -15.38 7.62
CA ASP A 136 -3.44 -14.86 8.74
C ASP A 136 -3.21 -13.37 9.01
N HIS A 137 -2.29 -12.74 8.29
CA HIS A 137 -1.95 -11.34 8.50
C HIS A 137 -2.88 -10.41 7.72
N ARG A 138 -3.33 -9.37 8.40
CA ARG A 138 -4.12 -8.26 7.86
C ARG A 138 -3.39 -6.97 8.22
N THR A 139 -2.81 -6.31 7.24
CA THR A 139 -2.02 -5.11 7.49
C THR A 139 -2.59 -3.95 6.70
N PHE A 140 -3.15 -2.97 7.40
CA PHE A 140 -3.54 -1.72 6.75
C PHE A 140 -2.30 -0.95 6.34
N THR A 141 -2.32 -0.37 5.15
CA THR A 141 -1.18 0.35 4.60
C THR A 141 -1.61 1.62 3.88
N ILE A 142 -0.79 2.65 4.01
CA ILE A 142 -0.88 3.87 3.22
C ILE A 142 0.36 3.89 2.34
N SER A 143 0.17 4.02 1.05
CA SER A 143 1.30 4.11 0.13
C SER A 143 1.15 5.26 -0.86
N ARG A 144 2.28 5.84 -1.25
CA ARG A 144 2.39 6.78 -2.34
C ARG A 144 3.53 6.38 -3.26
N LYS A 145 3.26 6.42 -4.55
CA LYS A 145 4.25 6.14 -5.58
C LYS A 145 4.57 7.40 -6.36
N GLU A 146 5.85 7.77 -6.39
CA GLU A 146 6.37 8.85 -7.24
C GLU A 146 7.01 8.23 -8.47
N SER A 147 6.49 8.58 -9.66
CA SER A 147 7.03 8.13 -10.93
C SER A 147 8.04 9.14 -11.45
N LEU A 148 9.25 8.69 -11.72
CA LEU A 148 10.38 9.50 -12.14
C LEU A 148 10.99 8.96 -13.43
N LYS A 149 11.81 9.77 -14.07
CA LYS A 149 12.65 9.33 -15.20
C LYS A 149 14.02 8.93 -14.70
N THR A 150 14.61 7.92 -15.33
CA THR A 150 16.00 7.52 -15.09
C THR A 150 16.98 8.62 -15.52
N SER A 151 18.19 8.57 -14.97
CA SER A 151 19.31 9.42 -15.35
C SER A 151 20.54 8.55 -15.60
N ALA A 152 21.66 9.16 -15.98
CA ALA A 152 22.94 8.45 -16.11
C ALA A 152 23.40 7.84 -14.78
N GLU A 153 23.05 8.47 -13.64
CA GLU A 153 23.44 8.04 -12.31
C GLU A 153 22.44 7.06 -11.66
N VAL A 154 21.17 7.04 -12.14
CA VAL A 154 20.12 6.13 -11.66
C VAL A 154 19.42 5.52 -12.85
N SER A 155 19.85 4.33 -13.23
CA SER A 155 19.33 3.56 -14.37
C SER A 155 19.21 2.08 -13.98
N TYR A 156 18.67 1.25 -14.89
CA TYR A 156 18.60 -0.20 -14.64
C TYR A 156 19.99 -0.82 -14.40
N ASP A 157 21.02 -0.32 -15.08
CA ASP A 157 22.38 -0.90 -15.01
C ASP A 157 23.19 -0.34 -13.84
N SER A 158 22.89 0.87 -13.38
CA SER A 158 23.64 1.55 -12.32
C SER A 158 22.72 2.42 -11.46
N VAL A 159 22.87 2.32 -10.15
CA VAL A 159 22.19 3.17 -9.18
C VAL A 159 23.21 3.75 -8.20
N ALA A 160 23.56 5.02 -8.41
CA ALA A 160 24.41 5.76 -7.48
C ALA A 160 23.63 6.02 -6.17
N THR A 161 24.09 5.43 -5.07
CA THR A 161 23.40 5.44 -3.77
C THR A 161 23.11 6.83 -3.25
N ASN A 162 24.06 7.77 -3.34
CA ASN A 162 23.89 9.15 -2.89
C ASN A 162 22.83 9.90 -3.70
N VAL A 163 22.76 9.67 -5.01
CA VAL A 163 21.75 10.28 -5.90
C VAL A 163 20.37 9.70 -5.59
N ALA A 164 20.27 8.38 -5.43
CA ALA A 164 19.01 7.73 -5.06
C ALA A 164 18.49 8.20 -3.68
N LYS A 165 19.37 8.33 -2.66
CA LYS A 165 19.02 8.90 -1.37
C LYS A 165 18.47 10.33 -1.48
N LYS A 166 19.12 11.18 -2.29
CA LYS A 166 18.66 12.54 -2.56
C LYS A 166 17.27 12.54 -3.19
N LEU A 167 17.05 11.72 -4.22
CA LEU A 167 15.74 11.58 -4.86
C LEU A 167 14.66 11.14 -3.89
N ILE A 168 14.95 10.17 -3.00
CA ILE A 168 14.02 9.72 -1.97
C ILE A 168 13.67 10.86 -1.02
N LEU A 169 14.64 11.67 -0.60
CA LEU A 169 14.40 12.82 0.29
C LEU A 169 13.56 13.90 -0.38
N GLU A 170 13.89 14.27 -1.60
CA GLU A 170 13.25 15.37 -2.33
C GLU A 170 11.80 15.06 -2.72
N ASN A 171 11.48 13.78 -2.92
CA ASN A 171 10.14 13.34 -3.31
C ASN A 171 9.32 12.79 -2.13
N ALA A 172 9.84 12.84 -0.91
CA ALA A 172 9.15 12.27 0.24
C ALA A 172 7.84 13.02 0.55
N PRO A 173 6.71 12.30 0.66
CA PRO A 173 5.40 12.92 0.85
C PRO A 173 5.27 13.51 2.26
N LYS A 174 4.91 14.80 2.36
CA LYS A 174 4.81 15.52 3.64
C LYS A 174 3.95 14.81 4.68
N LYS A 175 2.80 14.25 4.31
CA LYS A 175 1.92 13.53 5.24
C LYS A 175 2.58 12.29 5.85
N ILE A 176 3.46 11.59 5.10
CA ILE A 176 4.23 10.44 5.61
C ILE A 176 5.44 10.93 6.42
N VAL A 177 6.15 11.96 5.94
CA VAL A 177 7.31 12.54 6.63
C VAL A 177 6.94 13.08 8.02
N ASN A 178 5.78 13.72 8.14
CA ASN A 178 5.32 14.36 9.36
C ASN A 178 4.60 13.39 10.32
N TRP A 179 4.55 12.10 10.02
CA TRP A 179 3.83 11.14 10.88
C TRP A 179 4.38 11.10 12.31
N ASN A 180 5.68 10.88 12.46
CA ASN A 180 6.35 10.99 13.76
C ASN A 180 6.82 12.44 13.98
N SER A 181 7.82 12.85 13.21
CA SER A 181 8.25 14.23 13.02
C SER A 181 9.12 14.35 11.78
N GLU A 182 9.07 15.50 11.12
CA GLU A 182 9.90 15.77 9.93
C GLU A 182 11.40 15.70 10.27
N ALA A 183 11.79 16.19 11.44
CA ALA A 183 13.18 16.16 11.89
C ALA A 183 13.68 14.73 12.07
N TRP A 184 12.90 13.88 12.76
CA TRP A 184 13.24 12.46 12.93
C TRP A 184 13.38 11.75 11.59
N TYR A 185 12.41 11.95 10.70
CA TYR A 185 12.39 11.32 9.39
C TYR A 185 13.62 11.69 8.55
N LYS A 186 13.92 12.98 8.44
CA LYS A 186 15.08 13.48 7.69
C LYS A 186 16.41 13.00 8.27
N ASN A 187 16.53 13.02 9.60
CA ASN A 187 17.73 12.53 10.28
C ASN A 187 17.93 11.02 10.03
N THR A 188 16.87 10.22 10.16
CA THR A 188 16.93 8.78 9.87
C THR A 188 17.27 8.53 8.40
N LEU A 189 16.66 9.26 7.47
CA LEU A 189 16.91 9.12 6.03
C LEU A 189 18.35 9.45 5.64
N SER A 190 19.00 10.37 6.38
CA SER A 190 20.42 10.69 6.13
C SER A 190 21.36 9.50 6.41
N GLN A 191 20.95 8.57 7.27
CA GLN A 191 21.73 7.42 7.73
C GLN A 191 21.41 6.11 6.99
N VAL A 192 20.46 6.12 6.05
CA VAL A 192 20.05 4.88 5.36
C VAL A 192 21.18 4.30 4.51
N VAL A 193 21.21 2.99 4.45
CA VAL A 193 21.98 2.16 3.51
C VAL A 193 21.04 1.55 2.49
N VAL A 194 21.61 0.90 1.49
CA VAL A 194 20.87 0.23 0.41
C VAL A 194 20.82 -1.26 0.67
N TYR A 195 19.61 -1.82 0.60
CA TYR A 195 19.36 -3.26 0.55
C TYR A 195 18.93 -3.63 -0.87
N GLY A 196 19.55 -4.66 -1.44
CA GLY A 196 19.33 -5.05 -2.84
C GLY A 196 20.59 -4.86 -3.70
N PRO A 197 20.45 -4.81 -5.05
CA PRO A 197 19.19 -5.00 -5.77
C PRO A 197 18.66 -6.43 -5.70
N ALA A 198 17.35 -6.56 -5.52
CA ALA A 198 16.64 -7.76 -5.91
C ALA A 198 16.20 -7.62 -7.38
N ASN A 199 16.31 -8.70 -8.16
CA ASN A 199 15.73 -8.75 -9.50
C ASN A 199 14.29 -9.23 -9.38
N ALA A 200 13.37 -8.53 -10.01
CA ALA A 200 11.96 -8.92 -10.06
C ALA A 200 11.49 -8.97 -11.52
N THR A 201 10.83 -10.06 -11.88
CA THR A 201 10.11 -10.18 -13.16
C THR A 201 8.61 -10.20 -12.85
N THR A 202 7.86 -9.35 -13.53
CA THR A 202 6.41 -9.20 -13.29
C THR A 202 5.61 -9.75 -14.45
N TYR A 203 4.47 -10.37 -14.13
CA TYR A 203 3.53 -10.93 -15.11
C TYR A 203 2.12 -10.49 -14.75
N LYS A 204 1.27 -10.39 -15.77
CA LYS A 204 -0.18 -10.25 -15.65
C LYS A 204 -0.86 -11.47 -16.23
N GLY A 205 -1.77 -12.07 -15.50
CA GLY A 205 -2.50 -13.25 -15.92
C GLY A 205 -3.84 -13.37 -15.22
N SER A 206 -4.32 -14.60 -15.06
CA SER A 206 -5.55 -14.90 -14.34
C SER A 206 -5.41 -16.16 -13.49
N PHE A 207 -6.13 -16.19 -12.37
CA PHE A 207 -6.23 -17.38 -11.53
C PHE A 207 -7.68 -17.51 -11.02
N LEU A 208 -8.30 -18.66 -11.28
CA LEU A 208 -9.70 -18.95 -10.94
C LEU A 208 -10.68 -17.85 -11.43
N GLY A 209 -10.48 -17.33 -12.64
CA GLY A 209 -11.33 -16.32 -13.24
C GLY A 209 -11.12 -14.88 -12.77
N HIS A 210 -10.13 -14.64 -11.89
CA HIS A 210 -9.76 -13.30 -11.44
C HIS A 210 -8.43 -12.86 -12.05
N GLU A 211 -8.28 -11.55 -12.27
CA GLU A 211 -6.98 -11.01 -12.64
C GLU A 211 -5.93 -11.34 -11.58
N ALA A 212 -4.74 -11.66 -12.04
CA ALA A 212 -3.63 -12.03 -11.17
C ALA A 212 -2.34 -11.31 -11.58
N ASP A 213 -1.68 -10.74 -10.59
CA ASP A 213 -0.30 -10.29 -10.67
C ASP A 213 0.61 -11.41 -10.16
N ILE A 214 1.62 -11.78 -10.94
CA ILE A 214 2.63 -12.73 -10.52
C ILE A 214 3.98 -12.02 -10.55
N GLU A 215 4.72 -12.07 -9.44
CA GLU A 215 6.03 -11.48 -9.33
C GLU A 215 7.06 -12.52 -8.92
N VAL A 216 8.09 -12.73 -9.75
CA VAL A 216 9.23 -13.60 -9.44
C VAL A 216 10.37 -12.73 -8.95
N TRP A 217 10.77 -12.90 -7.70
CA TRP A 217 11.84 -12.18 -7.05
C TRP A 217 13.05 -13.05 -6.85
N GLN A 218 14.24 -12.53 -7.19
CA GLN A 218 15.52 -13.22 -7.00
C GLN A 218 16.45 -12.32 -6.19
N TYR A 219 17.01 -12.86 -5.11
CA TYR A 219 17.96 -12.14 -4.27
C TYR A 219 18.93 -13.10 -3.56
N LYS A 220 20.24 -12.86 -3.70
CA LYS A 220 21.30 -13.65 -3.08
C LYS A 220 21.16 -15.17 -3.28
N GLY A 221 20.71 -15.58 -4.47
CA GLY A 221 20.53 -17.00 -4.83
C GLY A 221 19.17 -17.60 -4.45
N ASP A 222 18.35 -16.89 -3.69
CA ASP A 222 16.99 -17.34 -3.35
C ASP A 222 15.98 -16.79 -4.35
N ILE A 223 14.87 -17.52 -4.48
CA ILE A 223 13.73 -17.16 -5.33
C ILE A 223 12.46 -17.13 -4.47
N MET A 224 11.63 -16.13 -4.69
CA MET A 224 10.28 -16.03 -4.16
C MET A 224 9.33 -15.74 -5.31
N VAL A 225 8.19 -16.42 -5.35
CA VAL A 225 7.12 -16.17 -6.32
C VAL A 225 5.89 -15.75 -5.56
N GLU A 226 5.41 -14.53 -5.81
CA GLU A 226 4.17 -14.02 -5.20
C GLU A 226 3.08 -13.93 -6.26
N LEU A 227 1.93 -14.53 -5.95
CA LEU A 227 0.66 -14.41 -6.66
C LEU A 227 -0.23 -13.44 -5.90
N SER A 228 -0.79 -12.44 -6.57
CA SER A 228 -1.66 -11.46 -5.92
C SER A 228 -2.79 -10.97 -6.80
N THR A 229 -3.85 -10.46 -6.17
CA THR A 229 -4.95 -9.74 -6.83
C THR A 229 -5.43 -8.59 -5.97
N LYS A 230 -6.12 -7.63 -6.59
CA LYS A 230 -6.71 -6.47 -5.91
C LYS A 230 -8.18 -6.38 -6.19
N VAL A 231 -8.95 -6.09 -5.15
CA VAL A 231 -10.38 -5.84 -5.22
C VAL A 231 -10.76 -4.75 -4.22
N ASP A 232 -11.81 -4.01 -4.49
CA ASP A 232 -12.28 -2.95 -3.59
C ASP A 232 -13.29 -3.49 -2.56
N ASP A 233 -14.09 -4.46 -2.94
CA ASP A 233 -15.14 -5.02 -2.08
C ASP A 233 -14.58 -6.07 -1.10
N ALA A 234 -14.86 -5.89 0.20
CA ALA A 234 -14.37 -6.75 1.27
C ALA A 234 -14.94 -8.18 1.23
N ALA A 235 -16.21 -8.34 0.84
CA ALA A 235 -16.83 -9.66 0.76
C ALA A 235 -16.28 -10.45 -0.44
N GLN A 236 -16.03 -9.76 -1.55
CA GLN A 236 -15.33 -10.33 -2.70
C GLN A 236 -13.91 -10.73 -2.32
N ALA A 237 -13.19 -9.89 -1.57
CA ALA A 237 -11.83 -10.19 -1.11
C ALA A 237 -11.78 -11.46 -0.26
N ALA A 238 -12.69 -11.62 0.71
CA ALA A 238 -12.78 -12.81 1.54
C ALA A 238 -13.11 -14.08 0.72
N THR A 239 -13.97 -13.95 -0.29
CA THR A 239 -14.32 -15.06 -1.17
C THR A 239 -13.13 -15.51 -2.01
N ILE A 240 -12.42 -14.57 -2.63
CA ILE A 240 -11.24 -14.85 -3.46
C ILE A 240 -10.10 -15.44 -2.61
N GLU A 241 -9.84 -14.85 -1.46
CA GLU A 241 -8.83 -15.36 -0.54
C GLU A 241 -9.04 -16.82 -0.20
N LYS A 242 -10.27 -17.18 0.21
CA LYS A 242 -10.63 -18.56 0.54
C LYS A 242 -10.44 -19.50 -0.65
N GLN A 243 -10.99 -19.13 -1.82
CA GLN A 243 -10.93 -19.96 -3.03
C GLN A 243 -9.47 -20.16 -3.48
N TRP A 244 -8.67 -19.09 -3.49
CA TRP A 244 -7.27 -19.18 -3.88
C TRP A 244 -6.46 -20.01 -2.91
N TYR A 245 -6.66 -19.80 -1.60
CA TYR A 245 -5.99 -20.60 -0.57
C TYR A 245 -6.28 -22.09 -0.70
N GLU A 246 -7.57 -22.47 -0.81
CA GLU A 246 -8.01 -23.87 -0.95
C GLU A 246 -7.43 -24.52 -2.22
N GLN A 247 -7.45 -23.80 -3.34
CA GLN A 247 -6.89 -24.28 -4.59
C GLN A 247 -5.36 -24.44 -4.52
N LEU A 248 -4.64 -23.43 -4.01
CA LEU A 248 -3.20 -23.50 -3.89
C LEU A 248 -2.75 -24.59 -2.94
N LEU A 249 -3.48 -24.80 -1.86
CA LEU A 249 -3.22 -25.86 -0.89
C LEU A 249 -3.48 -27.25 -1.50
N SER A 250 -4.64 -27.47 -2.13
CA SER A 250 -5.04 -28.77 -2.72
C SER A 250 -4.12 -29.21 -3.86
N THR A 251 -3.60 -28.26 -4.64
CA THR A 251 -2.66 -28.53 -5.73
C THR A 251 -1.21 -28.67 -5.24
N GLY A 252 -0.95 -28.38 -3.97
CA GLY A 252 0.41 -28.34 -3.42
C GLY A 252 1.23 -27.15 -3.93
N TYR A 253 0.62 -26.11 -4.49
CA TYR A 253 1.31 -24.93 -5.04
C TYR A 253 1.64 -23.89 -3.98
N LEU A 254 0.92 -23.88 -2.85
CA LEU A 254 1.18 -22.95 -1.76
C LEU A 254 2.59 -23.15 -1.20
N SER A 255 3.36 -22.08 -1.09
CA SER A 255 4.66 -22.12 -0.40
C SER A 255 4.46 -22.15 1.13
N GLY A 256 5.32 -22.88 1.84
CA GLY A 256 5.38 -22.81 3.30
C GLY A 256 5.96 -21.49 3.82
N ASP A 257 6.72 -20.78 2.97
CA ASP A 257 7.28 -19.45 3.28
C ASP A 257 6.35 -18.34 2.76
N GLN A 258 5.62 -17.72 3.67
CA GLN A 258 4.69 -16.62 3.36
C GLN A 258 5.27 -15.23 3.73
N ARG A 259 6.60 -15.09 3.94
CA ARG A 259 7.20 -13.77 4.20
C ARG A 259 6.95 -12.78 3.06
N GLY A 260 6.93 -11.50 3.39
CA GLY A 260 6.76 -10.43 2.39
C GLY A 260 8.05 -10.09 1.66
N LYS A 261 7.93 -9.39 0.53
CA LYS A 261 9.06 -8.94 -0.34
C LYS A 261 10.12 -8.13 0.42
N THR A 262 9.71 -7.29 1.38
CA THR A 262 10.63 -6.49 2.21
C THR A 262 11.50 -7.39 3.07
N ALA A 263 10.89 -8.34 3.80
CA ALA A 263 11.62 -9.32 4.61
C ALA A 263 12.51 -10.22 3.74
N PHE A 264 12.04 -10.62 2.55
CA PHE A 264 12.84 -11.42 1.61
C PHE A 264 14.17 -10.76 1.24
N VAL A 265 14.23 -9.43 1.19
CA VAL A 265 15.44 -8.68 0.81
C VAL A 265 16.21 -8.17 2.02
N MET A 266 15.52 -7.69 3.07
CA MET A 266 16.16 -6.97 4.16
C MET A 266 16.59 -7.86 5.33
N ASP A 267 16.02 -9.07 5.47
CA ASP A 267 16.38 -10.00 6.56
C ASP A 267 17.57 -10.92 6.19
N LYS A 268 18.37 -10.57 5.12
CA LYS A 268 19.49 -11.37 4.61
C LYS A 268 20.85 -10.67 4.69
#